data_74728ba3008dcdd3a0c9edfef8a2f546
#
_entry.id   74728ba3008dcdd3a0c9edfef8a2f546
#
_cell.length_a   1.000
_cell.length_b   1.000
_cell.length_c   1.000
_cell.angle_alpha   90.00
_cell.angle_beta   90.00
_cell.angle_gamma   90.00
#
_symmetry.space_group_name_H-M   'P 1'
#
loop_
_entity.id
_entity.type
_entity.pdbx_description
1 polymer ?
#
loop_
_entity_poly.entity_id
_entity_poly.type
_entity_poly.pdbx_seq_one_letter_code
_entity_poly.pdbx_strand_id
1 'polypeptide(L)'
;LCCILLCLVFVLAVSGCGNTADDGVVTVGVIQFMQHASLDEAYQGFVDGLAEAGYVEGENLKIDFQNASGEVGNCQQICDIFANSGIDLALAIATPAAQSAVNVFQETDIPVFFTAVTDAVGAGLVESNEAPGKNVTGTLDMPVIADQIAVIKDVLPEAQKIAILYTSSEPPSSACLSVDTRR
;
A
#
# COMPACT_ATOMS: atom_id res chain seq x y z
N LEU A 1 29.15 47.47 31.76
CA LEU A 1 28.88 47.59 30.29
C LEU A 1 29.25 46.31 29.54
N CYS A 2 30.41 45.68 29.87
CA CYS A 2 30.89 44.45 29.22
C CYS A 2 30.00 43.22 29.49
N CYS A 3 29.42 43.06 30.70
CA CYS A 3 28.52 41.94 31.05
C CYS A 3 27.17 42.02 30.34
N ILE A 4 26.65 43.22 30.06
CA ILE A 4 25.40 43.39 29.36
C ILE A 4 25.55 43.05 27.85
N LEU A 5 26.72 43.36 27.29
CA LEU A 5 27.05 43.01 25.92
C LEU A 5 27.19 41.49 25.73
N LEU A 6 27.75 40.77 26.71
CA LEU A 6 27.91 39.33 26.70
C LEU A 6 26.57 38.58 26.79
N CYS A 7 25.63 39.11 27.60
CA CYS A 7 24.27 38.54 27.67
C CYS A 7 23.45 38.75 26.41
N LEU A 8 23.67 39.85 25.67
CA LEU A 8 22.94 40.10 24.41
C LEU A 8 23.38 39.19 23.28
N VAL A 9 24.63 38.74 23.27
CA VAL A 9 25.16 37.79 22.26
C VAL A 9 24.68 36.35 22.52
N PHE A 10 24.37 36.00 23.79
CA PHE A 10 23.89 34.66 24.13
C PHE A 10 22.42 34.43 23.84
N VAL A 11 21.60 35.47 23.74
CA VAL A 11 20.15 35.39 23.42
C VAL A 11 19.91 35.17 21.92
N LEU A 12 20.88 35.48 21.04
CA LEU A 12 20.80 35.29 19.61
C LEU A 12 21.18 33.88 19.13
N ALA A 13 21.67 32.99 20.02
CA ALA A 13 22.15 31.66 19.67
C ALA A 13 21.13 30.52 19.91
N VAL A 14 19.90 30.82 20.37
CA VAL A 14 18.91 29.82 20.74
C VAL A 14 17.72 29.74 19.72
N SER A 15 17.79 30.47 18.59
CA SER A 15 16.77 30.42 17.55
C SER A 15 17.09 29.42 16.43
N GLY A 16 17.67 28.28 16.79
CA GLY A 16 18.02 27.20 15.89
C GLY A 16 17.36 25.88 16.25
N CYS A 17 16.09 25.88 16.73
CA CYS A 17 15.27 24.68 16.66
C CYS A 17 14.76 24.54 15.23
N GLY A 18 15.33 23.54 14.54
CA GLY A 18 14.96 23.20 13.20
C GLY A 18 13.45 22.89 13.11
N ASN A 19 12.70 23.84 12.62
CA ASN A 19 11.58 23.50 11.78
C ASN A 19 12.23 22.91 10.51
N THR A 20 12.08 21.62 10.29
CA THR A 20 12.11 21.11 8.93
C THR A 20 11.02 21.91 8.24
N ALA A 21 11.41 22.88 7.42
CA ALA A 21 10.48 23.55 6.56
C ALA A 21 9.81 22.41 5.77
N ASP A 22 8.51 22.25 5.96
CA ASP A 22 7.69 21.50 5.04
C ASP A 22 7.92 22.17 3.68
N ASP A 23 8.75 21.55 2.85
CA ASP A 23 9.09 22.08 1.52
C ASP A 23 7.93 21.90 0.55
N GLY A 24 6.79 21.41 1.05
CA GLY A 24 5.58 21.16 0.27
C GLY A 24 5.71 19.98 -0.69
N VAL A 25 6.77 19.19 -0.56
CA VAL A 25 6.98 17.97 -1.36
C VAL A 25 6.46 16.76 -0.59
N VAL A 26 5.43 16.11 -1.13
CA VAL A 26 4.91 14.86 -0.58
C VAL A 26 5.81 13.69 -0.96
N THR A 27 6.21 12.89 0.01
CA THR A 27 7.04 11.69 -0.21
C THR A 27 6.21 10.42 -0.05
N VAL A 28 6.10 9.63 -1.11
CA VAL A 28 5.36 8.36 -1.13
C VAL A 28 6.34 7.20 -1.20
N GLY A 29 6.27 6.29 -0.21
CA GLY A 29 6.96 5.01 -0.25
C GLY A 29 6.08 3.96 -0.93
N VAL A 30 6.58 3.32 -1.99
CA VAL A 30 5.84 2.29 -2.73
C VAL A 30 6.51 0.94 -2.55
N ILE A 31 5.76 -0.04 -2.05
CA ILE A 31 6.19 -1.42 -1.92
C ILE A 31 5.41 -2.27 -2.92
N GLN A 32 6.07 -2.76 -3.97
CA GLN A 32 5.51 -3.73 -4.89
C GLN A 32 6.03 -5.13 -4.56
N PHE A 33 5.12 -6.11 -4.39
CA PHE A 33 5.52 -7.45 -3.98
C PHE A 33 6.48 -8.13 -4.97
N MET A 34 6.16 -8.07 -6.26
CA MET A 34 7.00 -8.64 -7.32
C MET A 34 6.80 -7.90 -8.63
N GLN A 35 7.71 -8.07 -9.56
CA GLN A 35 7.52 -7.57 -10.90
C GLN A 35 6.51 -8.44 -11.65
N HIS A 36 5.40 -7.84 -12.04
CA HIS A 36 4.35 -8.45 -12.84
C HIS A 36 3.56 -7.37 -13.58
N ALA A 37 3.20 -7.61 -14.84
CA ALA A 37 2.56 -6.60 -15.68
C ALA A 37 1.32 -5.93 -15.03
N SER A 38 0.45 -6.71 -14.40
CA SER A 38 -0.75 -6.16 -13.73
C SER A 38 -0.41 -5.30 -12.50
N LEU A 39 0.67 -5.61 -11.79
CA LEU A 39 1.12 -4.81 -10.64
C LEU A 39 1.82 -3.53 -11.11
N ASP A 40 2.57 -3.61 -12.21
CA ASP A 40 3.21 -2.46 -12.85
C ASP A 40 2.14 -1.49 -13.38
N GLU A 41 1.04 -2.01 -13.95
CA GLU A 41 -0.13 -1.22 -14.38
C GLU A 41 -0.86 -0.57 -13.19
N ALA A 42 -1.00 -1.29 -12.07
CA ALA A 42 -1.60 -0.74 -10.85
C ALA A 42 -0.75 0.41 -10.28
N TYR A 43 0.57 0.26 -10.29
CA TYR A 43 1.49 1.33 -9.92
C TYR A 43 1.35 2.54 -10.85
N GLN A 44 1.35 2.31 -12.16
CA GLN A 44 1.21 3.40 -13.14
C GLN A 44 -0.12 4.14 -12.95
N GLY A 45 -1.21 3.41 -12.75
CA GLY A 45 -2.52 4.03 -12.49
C GLY A 45 -2.54 4.88 -11.22
N PHE A 46 -1.80 4.50 -10.18
CA PHE A 46 -1.63 5.32 -8.99
C PHE A 46 -0.88 6.61 -9.29
N VAL A 47 0.24 6.55 -10.04
CA VAL A 47 1.03 7.71 -10.45
C VAL A 47 0.20 8.67 -11.31
N ASP A 48 -0.55 8.12 -12.27
CA ASP A 48 -1.43 8.91 -13.16
C ASP A 48 -2.52 9.62 -12.34
N GLY A 49 -3.13 8.92 -11.36
CA GLY A 49 -4.11 9.52 -10.47
C GLY A 49 -3.56 10.64 -9.58
N LEU A 50 -2.33 10.49 -9.10
CA LEU A 50 -1.62 11.57 -8.39
C LEU A 50 -1.38 12.78 -9.30
N ALA A 51 -0.96 12.55 -10.54
CA ALA A 51 -0.73 13.63 -11.51
C ALA A 51 -2.04 14.37 -11.84
N GLU A 52 -3.16 13.67 -12.02
CA GLU A 52 -4.49 14.26 -12.20
C GLU A 52 -4.93 15.09 -10.99
N ALA A 53 -4.52 14.69 -9.79
CA ALA A 53 -4.76 15.43 -8.55
C ALA A 53 -3.79 16.61 -8.33
N GLY A 54 -2.82 16.82 -9.24
CA GLY A 54 -1.86 17.92 -9.18
C GLY A 54 -0.55 17.59 -8.46
N TYR A 55 -0.31 16.31 -8.14
CA TYR A 55 0.97 15.86 -7.59
C TYR A 55 1.87 15.34 -8.71
N VAL A 56 2.96 16.04 -8.98
CA VAL A 56 3.88 15.75 -10.10
C VAL A 56 5.25 15.40 -9.57
N GLU A 57 5.77 14.24 -9.96
CA GLU A 57 7.08 13.78 -9.54
C GLU A 57 8.17 14.74 -10.00
N GLY A 58 9.06 15.13 -9.08
CA GLY A 58 10.11 16.11 -9.30
C GLY A 58 9.70 17.58 -9.11
N GLU A 59 8.40 17.86 -8.89
CA GLU A 59 7.88 19.20 -8.55
C GLU A 59 7.45 19.27 -7.09
N ASN A 60 6.35 18.57 -6.73
CA ASN A 60 5.76 18.55 -5.41
C ASN A 60 5.51 17.11 -4.89
N LEU A 61 6.01 16.10 -5.61
CA LEU A 61 5.91 14.69 -5.28
C LEU A 61 7.29 14.03 -5.43
N LYS A 62 7.63 13.18 -4.47
CA LYS A 62 8.74 12.25 -4.53
C LYS A 62 8.22 10.84 -4.32
N ILE A 63 8.58 9.92 -5.21
CA ILE A 63 8.23 8.51 -5.08
C ILE A 63 9.50 7.70 -4.82
N ASP A 64 9.51 6.95 -3.71
CA ASP A 64 10.51 5.92 -3.44
C ASP A 64 9.88 4.56 -3.73
N PHE A 65 10.16 4.03 -4.92
CA PHE A 65 9.63 2.75 -5.38
C PHE A 65 10.60 1.62 -5.07
N GLN A 66 10.13 0.60 -4.37
CA GLN A 66 10.88 -0.59 -4.02
C GLN A 66 10.13 -1.87 -4.41
N ASN A 67 10.84 -2.83 -5.00
CA ASN A 67 10.29 -4.12 -5.40
C ASN A 67 10.84 -5.23 -4.49
N ALA A 68 9.96 -6.00 -3.88
CA ALA A 68 10.32 -7.06 -2.94
C ALA A 68 10.74 -8.38 -3.61
N SER A 69 10.71 -8.45 -4.95
CA SER A 69 11.14 -9.63 -5.72
C SER A 69 10.43 -10.94 -5.34
N GLY A 70 9.17 -10.85 -4.86
CA GLY A 70 8.37 -12.00 -4.46
C GLY A 70 8.67 -12.54 -3.06
N GLU A 71 9.51 -11.85 -2.28
CA GLU A 71 9.92 -12.30 -0.96
C GLU A 71 9.27 -11.46 0.14
N VAL A 72 8.48 -12.08 1.02
CA VAL A 72 7.80 -11.39 2.14
C VAL A 72 8.80 -10.75 3.09
N GLY A 73 9.97 -11.39 3.31
CA GLY A 73 11.02 -10.81 4.13
C GLY A 73 11.56 -9.48 3.59
N ASN A 74 11.62 -9.33 2.26
CA ASN A 74 12.00 -8.06 1.63
C ASN A 74 10.91 -7.01 1.82
N CYS A 75 9.62 -7.39 1.73
CA CYS A 75 8.52 -6.46 2.04
C CYS A 75 8.67 -5.86 3.44
N GLN A 76 8.95 -6.70 4.44
CA GLN A 76 9.16 -6.24 5.82
C GLN A 76 10.34 -5.28 5.91
N GLN A 77 11.50 -5.62 5.32
CA GLN A 77 12.68 -4.76 5.34
C GLN A 77 12.43 -3.40 4.66
N ILE A 78 11.74 -3.39 3.52
CA ILE A 78 11.36 -2.16 2.81
C ILE A 78 10.45 -1.29 3.70
N CYS A 79 9.43 -1.88 4.33
CA CYS A 79 8.56 -1.15 5.25
C CYS A 79 9.33 -0.57 6.44
N ASP A 80 10.27 -1.33 7.03
CA ASP A 80 11.12 -0.86 8.13
C ASP A 80 12.01 0.32 7.70
N ILE A 81 12.53 0.31 6.46
CA ILE A 81 13.29 1.42 5.90
C ILE A 81 12.38 2.65 5.76
N PHE A 82 11.19 2.48 5.17
CA PHE A 82 10.24 3.57 4.96
C PHE A 82 9.74 4.19 6.28
N ALA A 83 9.52 3.39 7.31
CA ALA A 83 9.13 3.87 8.64
C ALA A 83 10.17 4.84 9.26
N ASN A 84 11.42 4.75 8.82
CA ASN A 84 12.54 5.60 9.30
C ASN A 84 12.99 6.64 8.27
N SER A 85 12.41 6.71 7.08
CA SER A 85 12.83 7.61 6.01
C SER A 85 12.01 8.90 5.88
N GLY A 86 10.95 9.04 6.69
CA GLY A 86 10.10 10.25 6.70
C GLY A 86 9.18 10.32 5.48
N ILE A 87 8.63 9.18 5.03
CA ILE A 87 7.56 9.18 4.03
C ILE A 87 6.26 9.71 4.64
N ASP A 88 5.44 10.36 3.81
CA ASP A 88 4.13 10.89 4.20
C ASP A 88 3.01 9.86 3.97
N LEU A 89 3.24 8.88 3.09
CA LEU A 89 2.26 7.88 2.66
C LEU A 89 2.98 6.59 2.23
N ALA A 90 2.44 5.44 2.60
CA ALA A 90 2.86 4.14 2.08
C ALA A 90 1.81 3.58 1.10
N LEU A 91 2.23 3.23 -0.11
CA LEU A 91 1.45 2.42 -1.07
C LEU A 91 1.97 1.00 -1.08
N ALA A 92 1.10 0.03 -0.84
CA ALA A 92 1.44 -1.38 -0.90
C ALA A 92 0.67 -2.08 -2.03
N ILE A 93 1.41 -2.70 -2.95
CA ILE A 93 0.87 -3.36 -4.14
C ILE A 93 0.98 -4.88 -3.99
N ALA A 94 -0.14 -5.55 -3.95
CA ALA A 94 -0.42 -6.95 -3.67
C ALA A 94 -0.51 -7.29 -2.18
N THR A 95 -1.27 -8.35 -1.86
CA THR A 95 -1.61 -8.75 -0.49
C THR A 95 -0.40 -8.93 0.44
N PRO A 96 0.71 -9.62 0.06
CA PRO A 96 1.85 -9.77 0.96
C PRO A 96 2.56 -8.46 1.30
N ALA A 97 2.63 -7.52 0.33
CA ALA A 97 3.17 -6.18 0.57
C ALA A 97 2.25 -5.39 1.51
N ALA A 98 0.93 -5.46 1.31
CA ALA A 98 -0.06 -4.80 2.16
C ALA A 98 -0.02 -5.33 3.60
N GLN A 99 0.11 -6.64 3.80
CA GLN A 99 0.25 -7.24 5.13
C GLN A 99 1.51 -6.74 5.86
N SER A 100 2.64 -6.68 5.17
CA SER A 100 3.88 -6.15 5.73
C SER A 100 3.75 -4.66 6.08
N ALA A 101 3.15 -3.85 5.19
CA ALA A 101 2.92 -2.43 5.44
C ALA A 101 2.00 -2.20 6.64
N VAL A 102 0.87 -2.91 6.73
CA VAL A 102 -0.05 -2.79 7.88
C VAL A 102 0.65 -3.16 9.18
N ASN A 103 1.42 -4.25 9.20
CA ASN A 103 2.16 -4.66 10.40
C ASN A 103 3.14 -3.58 10.92
N VAL A 104 3.79 -2.86 10.00
CA VAL A 104 4.79 -1.83 10.37
C VAL A 104 4.11 -0.49 10.70
N PHE A 105 3.12 -0.08 9.90
CA PHE A 105 2.61 1.29 9.96
C PHE A 105 1.33 1.46 10.79
N GLN A 106 0.62 0.38 11.19
CA GLN A 106 -0.67 0.48 11.90
C GLN A 106 -0.64 1.26 13.22
N GLU A 107 0.53 1.39 13.85
CA GLU A 107 0.75 2.13 15.10
C GLU A 107 1.48 3.48 14.85
N THR A 108 1.58 3.90 13.59
CA THR A 108 2.20 5.17 13.18
C THR A 108 1.14 6.12 12.64
N ASP A 109 1.50 7.39 12.42
CA ASP A 109 0.66 8.37 11.75
C ASP A 109 0.75 8.28 10.21
N ILE A 110 1.60 7.39 9.66
CA ILE A 110 1.78 7.21 8.21
C ILE A 110 0.58 6.42 7.67
N PRO A 111 -0.26 7.02 6.78
CA PRO A 111 -1.35 6.31 6.16
C PRO A 111 -0.85 5.24 5.19
N VAL A 112 -1.55 4.11 5.16
CA VAL A 112 -1.28 2.99 4.25
C VAL A 112 -2.40 2.88 3.24
N PHE A 113 -2.04 2.95 1.96
CA PHE A 113 -2.92 2.59 0.87
C PHE A 113 -2.50 1.24 0.28
N PHE A 114 -3.47 0.41 -0.03
CA PHE A 114 -3.21 -0.85 -0.73
C PHE A 114 -3.99 -0.92 -2.05
N THR A 115 -3.42 -1.65 -3.00
CA THR A 115 -4.09 -2.02 -4.26
C THR A 115 -3.69 -3.44 -4.69
N ALA A 116 -4.41 -4.02 -5.65
CA ALA A 116 -4.22 -5.40 -6.06
C ALA A 116 -4.33 -6.39 -4.88
N VAL A 117 -5.34 -6.17 -4.04
CA VAL A 117 -5.69 -7.00 -2.89
C VAL A 117 -7.07 -7.60 -3.12
N THR A 118 -7.17 -8.93 -3.08
CA THR A 118 -8.43 -9.63 -3.38
C THR A 118 -9.41 -9.60 -2.20
N ASP A 119 -8.91 -9.81 -0.98
CA ASP A 119 -9.73 -9.84 0.24
C ASP A 119 -8.99 -9.16 1.39
N ALA A 120 -9.27 -7.89 1.62
CA ALA A 120 -8.60 -7.11 2.65
C ALA A 120 -9.00 -7.53 4.07
N VAL A 121 -10.24 -7.96 4.28
CA VAL A 121 -10.72 -8.45 5.59
C VAL A 121 -10.10 -9.81 5.89
N GLY A 122 -10.19 -10.75 4.96
CA GLY A 122 -9.60 -12.08 5.10
C GLY A 122 -8.07 -12.05 5.24
N ALA A 123 -7.41 -11.08 4.63
CA ALA A 123 -5.97 -10.85 4.79
C ALA A 123 -5.60 -10.13 6.10
N GLY A 124 -6.58 -9.67 6.89
CA GLY A 124 -6.36 -8.99 8.16
C GLY A 124 -5.86 -7.55 8.03
N LEU A 125 -6.09 -6.91 6.89
CA LEU A 125 -5.63 -5.53 6.62
C LEU A 125 -6.58 -4.50 7.24
N VAL A 126 -7.88 -4.78 7.20
CA VAL A 126 -8.96 -3.90 7.65
C VAL A 126 -9.99 -4.67 8.47
N GLU A 127 -10.77 -3.96 9.28
CA GLU A 127 -11.85 -4.56 10.08
C GLU A 127 -13.06 -4.92 9.22
N SER A 128 -13.44 -4.03 8.30
CA SER A 128 -14.43 -4.26 7.26
C SER A 128 -14.14 -3.38 6.04
N ASN A 129 -14.77 -3.71 4.91
CA ASN A 129 -14.59 -2.91 3.69
C ASN A 129 -15.28 -1.53 3.78
N GLU A 130 -16.38 -1.43 4.54
CA GLU A 130 -17.16 -0.21 4.73
C GLU A 130 -16.54 0.71 5.79
N ALA A 131 -15.84 0.13 6.76
CA ALA A 131 -15.17 0.84 7.83
C ALA A 131 -13.79 0.20 8.09
N PRO A 132 -12.78 0.56 7.30
CA PRO A 132 -11.46 -0.06 7.38
C PRO A 132 -10.82 0.00 8.75
N GLY A 133 -11.13 1.02 9.53
CA GLY A 133 -10.48 1.29 10.81
C GLY A 133 -9.05 1.80 10.62
N LYS A 134 -8.41 2.25 11.69
CA LYS A 134 -7.00 2.66 11.69
C LYS A 134 -6.61 3.60 10.51
N ASN A 135 -5.33 3.62 10.19
CA ASN A 135 -4.73 4.43 9.12
C ASN A 135 -4.59 3.67 7.79
N VAL A 136 -5.42 2.68 7.52
CA VAL A 136 -5.31 1.78 6.37
C VAL A 136 -6.57 1.85 5.51
N THR A 137 -6.39 2.00 4.19
CA THR A 137 -7.47 1.93 3.20
C THR A 137 -6.91 1.49 1.84
N GLY A 138 -7.77 1.24 0.86
CA GLY A 138 -7.29 0.86 -0.47
C GLY A 138 -8.38 0.39 -1.41
N THR A 139 -7.96 -0.28 -2.48
CA THR A 139 -8.83 -0.86 -3.50
C THR A 139 -8.70 -2.37 -3.55
N LEU A 140 -9.83 -3.02 -3.86
CA LEU A 140 -9.91 -4.48 -4.01
C LEU A 140 -10.01 -4.87 -5.48
N ASP A 141 -9.43 -6.01 -5.81
CA ASP A 141 -9.54 -6.64 -7.13
C ASP A 141 -10.32 -7.97 -7.08
N MET A 142 -11.23 -8.11 -6.10
CA MET A 142 -12.02 -9.32 -5.92
C MET A 142 -12.80 -9.69 -7.20
N PRO A 143 -12.55 -10.86 -7.79
CA PRO A 143 -13.24 -11.28 -8.99
C PRO A 143 -14.70 -11.64 -8.69
N VAL A 144 -15.61 -11.32 -9.62
CA VAL A 144 -17.00 -11.79 -9.54
C VAL A 144 -17.04 -13.25 -10.01
N ILE A 145 -16.92 -14.18 -9.07
CA ILE A 145 -16.81 -15.62 -9.36
C ILE A 145 -18.04 -16.15 -10.14
N ALA A 146 -19.24 -15.62 -9.84
CA ALA A 146 -20.46 -16.02 -10.56
C ALA A 146 -20.35 -15.74 -12.06
N ASP A 147 -19.79 -14.59 -12.44
CA ASP A 147 -19.61 -14.22 -13.84
C ASP A 147 -18.55 -15.10 -14.52
N GLN A 148 -17.47 -15.44 -13.81
CA GLN A 148 -16.45 -16.36 -14.32
C GLN A 148 -17.04 -17.76 -14.57
N ILE A 149 -17.88 -18.27 -13.68
CA ILE A 149 -18.58 -19.54 -13.88
C ILE A 149 -19.59 -19.45 -15.04
N ALA A 150 -20.28 -18.32 -15.21
CA ALA A 150 -21.17 -18.10 -16.34
C ALA A 150 -20.41 -18.16 -17.68
N VAL A 151 -19.27 -17.48 -17.78
CA VAL A 151 -18.40 -17.54 -18.97
C VAL A 151 -17.93 -18.97 -19.27
N ILE A 152 -17.56 -19.76 -18.25
CA ILE A 152 -17.20 -21.17 -18.46
C ILE A 152 -18.37 -21.96 -19.05
N LYS A 153 -19.61 -21.74 -18.57
CA LYS A 153 -20.80 -22.40 -19.10
C LYS A 153 -21.15 -21.97 -20.53
N ASP A 154 -20.90 -20.71 -20.86
CA ASP A 154 -21.11 -20.19 -22.23
C ASP A 154 -20.12 -20.82 -23.23
N VAL A 155 -18.85 -20.98 -22.82
CA VAL A 155 -17.80 -21.55 -23.69
C VAL A 155 -17.86 -23.07 -23.71
N LEU A 156 -18.23 -23.71 -22.62
CA LEU A 156 -18.28 -25.17 -22.42
C LEU A 156 -19.62 -25.58 -21.77
N PRO A 157 -20.76 -25.53 -22.51
CA PRO A 157 -22.09 -25.79 -21.93
C PRO A 157 -22.24 -27.18 -21.28
N GLU A 158 -21.51 -28.17 -21.80
CA GLU A 158 -21.56 -29.57 -21.34
C GLU A 158 -20.62 -29.84 -20.15
N ALA A 159 -19.87 -28.86 -19.67
CA ALA A 159 -18.94 -29.03 -18.53
C ALA A 159 -19.72 -29.31 -17.25
N GLN A 160 -19.48 -30.49 -16.65
CA GLN A 160 -20.11 -30.91 -15.40
C GLN A 160 -19.13 -30.85 -14.19
N LYS A 161 -17.84 -30.71 -14.47
CA LYS A 161 -16.79 -30.67 -13.44
C LYS A 161 -15.75 -29.65 -13.81
N ILE A 162 -15.37 -28.82 -12.84
CA ILE A 162 -14.33 -27.81 -12.94
C ILE A 162 -13.29 -28.13 -11.88
N ALA A 163 -12.01 -28.13 -12.25
CA ALA A 163 -10.90 -28.23 -11.31
C ALA A 163 -10.33 -26.83 -11.05
N ILE A 164 -10.09 -26.51 -9.78
CA ILE A 164 -9.47 -25.26 -9.35
C ILE A 164 -8.11 -25.58 -8.76
N LEU A 165 -7.08 -24.90 -9.28
CA LEU A 165 -5.73 -24.92 -8.69
C LEU A 165 -5.61 -23.70 -7.76
N TYR A 166 -5.13 -23.93 -6.54
CA TYR A 166 -4.96 -22.84 -5.58
C TYR A 166 -3.74 -23.08 -4.69
N THR A 167 -3.22 -22.00 -4.11
CA THR A 167 -2.16 -22.03 -3.12
C THR A 167 -2.75 -21.90 -1.72
N SER A 168 -2.63 -22.92 -0.89
CA SER A 168 -3.26 -22.99 0.43
C SER A 168 -2.69 -21.98 1.45
N SER A 169 -1.48 -21.46 1.19
CA SER A 169 -0.81 -20.46 2.01
C SER A 169 -1.17 -19.01 1.66
N GLU A 170 -1.94 -18.79 0.59
CA GLU A 170 -2.35 -17.45 0.16
C GLU A 170 -3.82 -17.20 0.48
N PRO A 171 -4.14 -16.20 1.33
CA PRO A 171 -5.52 -15.88 1.72
C PRO A 171 -6.48 -15.65 0.54
N PRO A 172 -6.09 -14.95 -0.55
CA PRO A 172 -6.96 -14.75 -1.71
C PRO A 172 -7.40 -16.05 -2.39
N SER A 173 -6.51 -17.03 -2.41
CA SER A 173 -6.81 -18.35 -3.01
C SER A 173 -7.88 -19.11 -2.23
N SER A 174 -7.95 -18.97 -0.92
CA SER A 174 -8.96 -19.62 -0.08
C SER A 174 -10.33 -18.96 -0.17
N ALA A 175 -10.39 -17.62 -0.34
CA ALA A 175 -11.63 -16.88 -0.51
C ALA A 175 -12.39 -17.34 -1.78
N CYS A 176 -11.69 -17.67 -2.85
CA CYS A 176 -12.30 -18.18 -4.08
C CYS A 176 -12.99 -19.56 -3.92
N LEU A 177 -12.63 -20.34 -2.89
CA LEU A 177 -13.20 -21.66 -2.64
C LEU A 177 -14.52 -21.62 -1.85
N SER A 178 -14.84 -20.51 -1.20
CA SER A 178 -16.03 -20.37 -0.34
C SER A 178 -17.33 -20.06 -1.09
N VAL A 179 -17.28 -19.90 -2.42
CA VAL A 179 -18.47 -19.63 -3.23
C VAL A 179 -19.32 -20.89 -3.33
N ASP A 180 -20.48 -20.89 -2.64
CA ASP A 180 -21.47 -21.97 -2.70
C ASP A 180 -22.05 -22.09 -4.13
N THR A 181 -21.62 -23.11 -4.85
CA THR A 181 -22.10 -23.43 -6.20
C THR A 181 -23.49 -24.11 -6.23
N ARG A 182 -24.21 -24.12 -5.10
CA ARG A 182 -25.55 -24.67 -4.99
C ARG A 182 -26.63 -23.63 -5.30
N ARG A 183 -26.75 -23.29 -6.58
CA ARG A 183 -27.97 -22.69 -7.15
C ARG A 183 -28.20 -23.19 -8.56
#